data_a9ac48578c182f7c38831422ab940913
#
_entry.id   a9ac48578c182f7c38831422ab940913
#
_cell.length_a   1.000
_cell.length_b   1.000
_cell.length_c   1.000
_cell.angle_alpha   90.00
_cell.angle_beta   90.00
_cell.angle_gamma   90.00
#
_symmetry.space_group_name_H-M   'P 1'
#
loop_
_entity.id
_entity.type
_entity.pdbx_description
1 polymer ?
#
loop_
_entity_poly.entity_id
_entity_poly.type
_entity_poly.pdbx_seq_one_letter_code
_entity_poly.pdbx_strand_id
1 'polypeptide(L)'
;MMLFPGQTHTANVRVISSYEDLKARITETDALVTALPEICLSVLTADCVPLLLYDPVNKIAAAVHSGWRGTVQSIALETVDVMKEHFGCQPQNILAGIGPSIGPENYQVGTNVVKAVQDNTYIHDDSVLQMQNHGKALLDLWEANRQQLLIAGLKEDHIEQARICTYESHETFFSARKLGNPCGRFAAGVMVLSK
;
A
#
# COMPACT_ATOMS: atom_id res chain seq x y z
N MET A 1 -5.58 -0.33 20.26
CA MET A 1 -5.43 1.10 19.88
C MET A 1 -5.16 1.20 18.38
N MET A 2 -5.75 2.18 17.67
CA MET A 2 -5.45 2.42 16.25
C MET A 2 -4.35 3.49 16.10
N LEU A 3 -3.36 3.23 15.24
CA LEU A 3 -2.26 4.14 14.95
C LEU A 3 -2.25 4.50 13.47
N PHE A 4 -2.26 5.79 13.16
CA PHE A 4 -2.22 6.32 11.81
C PHE A 4 -0.94 7.14 11.57
N PRO A 5 -0.26 6.96 10.44
CA PRO A 5 0.84 7.83 10.03
C PRO A 5 0.31 9.16 9.45
N GLY A 6 1.16 10.17 9.43
CA GLY A 6 0.93 11.40 8.67
C GLY A 6 1.29 11.20 7.20
N GLN A 7 0.36 10.61 6.44
CA GLN A 7 0.51 10.22 5.04
C GLN A 7 0.73 11.43 4.13
N THR A 8 1.77 11.39 3.32
CA THR A 8 2.14 12.46 2.38
C THR A 8 2.52 11.94 0.99
N HIS A 9 2.17 10.68 0.68
CA HIS A 9 2.45 9.99 -0.58
C HIS A 9 3.95 9.81 -0.85
N THR A 10 4.70 9.43 0.19
CA THR A 10 6.12 9.08 0.14
C THR A 10 6.31 7.55 0.06
N ALA A 11 7.57 7.09 0.07
CA ALA A 11 7.94 5.70 0.33
C ALA A 11 8.54 5.53 1.74
N ASN A 12 8.32 6.47 2.65
CA ASN A 12 8.87 6.40 3.99
C ASN A 12 8.14 5.36 4.83
N VAL A 13 8.91 4.43 5.39
CA VAL A 13 8.46 3.36 6.29
C VAL A 13 8.93 3.67 7.71
N ARG A 14 8.05 3.61 8.69
CA ARG A 14 8.36 3.81 10.10
C ARG A 14 8.18 2.52 10.89
N VAL A 15 9.25 2.11 11.58
CA VAL A 15 9.19 1.02 12.58
C VAL A 15 8.67 1.59 13.91
N ILE A 16 7.70 0.90 14.49
CA ILE A 16 7.17 1.15 15.84
C ILE A 16 7.72 0.05 16.75
N SER A 17 8.77 0.36 17.49
CA SER A 17 9.52 -0.60 18.29
C SER A 17 9.07 -0.65 19.75
N SER A 18 8.45 0.41 20.24
CA SER A 18 8.03 0.55 21.63
C SER A 18 6.71 1.31 21.76
N TYR A 19 6.05 1.18 22.90
CA TYR A 19 4.87 1.97 23.22
C TYR A 19 5.17 3.47 23.41
N GLU A 20 6.44 3.84 23.64
CA GLU A 20 6.86 5.25 23.67
C GLU A 20 6.78 5.90 22.28
N ASP A 21 7.03 5.14 21.21
CA ASP A 21 6.93 5.62 19.82
C ASP A 21 5.51 6.13 19.48
N LEU A 22 4.50 5.62 20.19
CA LEU A 22 3.09 6.00 20.00
C LEU A 22 2.78 7.41 20.50
N LYS A 23 3.64 7.99 21.34
CA LYS A 23 3.49 9.36 21.87
C LYS A 23 4.02 10.40 20.88
N ALA A 24 4.89 9.99 19.96
CA ALA A 24 5.44 10.88 18.95
C ALA A 24 4.49 11.07 17.79
N ARG A 25 4.40 12.28 17.24
CA ARG A 25 3.70 12.52 15.98
C ARG A 25 4.49 11.89 14.84
N ILE A 26 3.84 10.98 14.10
CA ILE A 26 4.41 10.33 12.92
C ILE A 26 4.06 11.19 11.71
N THR A 27 5.04 11.88 11.13
CA THR A 27 4.87 12.74 9.95
C THR A 27 5.59 12.15 8.74
N GLU A 28 5.19 12.56 7.53
CA GLU A 28 5.84 12.22 6.26
C GLU A 28 6.11 10.71 6.11
N THR A 29 5.11 9.90 6.49
CA THR A 29 5.22 8.44 6.57
C THR A 29 3.99 7.82 5.93
N ASP A 30 4.20 6.86 5.06
CA ASP A 30 3.10 6.19 4.36
C ASP A 30 3.04 4.67 4.65
N ALA A 31 3.98 4.14 5.44
CA ALA A 31 3.96 2.77 5.92
C ALA A 31 4.41 2.67 7.38
N LEU A 32 3.76 1.77 8.13
CA LEU A 32 4.09 1.44 9.52
C LEU A 32 4.38 -0.05 9.64
N VAL A 33 5.37 -0.42 10.45
CA VAL A 33 5.74 -1.82 10.76
C VAL A 33 5.88 -1.98 12.27
N THR A 34 5.37 -3.10 12.84
CA THR A 34 5.53 -3.38 14.27
C THR A 34 5.49 -4.87 14.60
N ALA A 35 6.14 -5.23 15.73
CA ALA A 35 5.97 -6.49 16.43
C ALA A 35 5.07 -6.34 17.68
N LEU A 36 4.67 -5.12 18.04
CA LEU A 36 3.91 -4.85 19.26
C LEU A 36 2.49 -5.38 19.12
N PRO A 37 2.02 -6.20 20.06
CA PRO A 37 0.64 -6.67 20.03
C PRO A 37 -0.35 -5.56 20.41
N GLU A 38 -1.63 -5.77 20.06
CA GLU A 38 -2.77 -4.91 20.41
C GLU A 38 -2.68 -3.47 19.84
N ILE A 39 -1.78 -3.25 18.88
CA ILE A 39 -1.71 -1.99 18.13
C ILE A 39 -2.17 -2.28 16.70
N CYS A 40 -3.29 -1.67 16.32
CA CYS A 40 -3.79 -1.71 14.96
C CYS A 40 -3.07 -0.64 14.13
N LEU A 41 -2.07 -1.05 13.34
CA LEU A 41 -1.49 -0.18 12.33
C LEU A 41 -2.52 0.07 11.25
N SER A 42 -2.78 1.32 10.93
CA SER A 42 -3.87 1.70 10.03
C SER A 42 -3.43 2.79 9.05
N VAL A 43 -3.95 2.72 7.83
CA VAL A 43 -3.81 3.77 6.81
C VAL A 43 -5.17 4.26 6.37
N LEU A 44 -5.26 5.53 5.98
CA LEU A 44 -6.46 6.16 5.45
C LEU A 44 -6.38 6.23 3.94
N THR A 45 -7.44 5.87 3.26
CA THR A 45 -7.48 5.88 1.81
C THR A 45 -8.83 6.31 1.24
N ALA A 46 -8.78 6.82 0.02
CA ALA A 46 -9.87 6.99 -0.92
C ALA A 46 -9.22 6.95 -2.30
N ASP A 47 -9.25 5.78 -2.95
CA ASP A 47 -8.64 5.37 -4.21
C ASP A 47 -7.20 4.83 -4.13
N CYS A 48 -6.32 5.37 -3.26
CA CYS A 48 -4.98 4.80 -3.09
C CYS A 48 -5.06 3.37 -2.54
N VAL A 49 -4.08 2.53 -2.88
CA VAL A 49 -4.05 1.11 -2.46
C VAL A 49 -3.61 1.00 -1.01
N PRO A 50 -4.44 0.42 -0.11
CA PRO A 50 -3.96 -0.02 1.19
C PRO A 50 -3.37 -1.42 1.06
N LEU A 51 -2.11 -1.62 1.52
CA LEU A 51 -1.51 -2.94 1.64
C LEU A 51 -1.40 -3.31 3.11
N LEU A 52 -1.81 -4.52 3.45
CA LEU A 52 -1.67 -5.09 4.78
C LEU A 52 -0.75 -6.30 4.69
N LEU A 53 0.37 -6.27 5.42
CA LEU A 53 1.35 -7.34 5.43
C LEU A 53 1.42 -7.98 6.81
N TYR A 54 1.61 -9.31 6.84
CA TYR A 54 1.76 -10.04 8.09
C TYR A 54 2.73 -11.21 7.93
N ASP A 55 3.74 -11.27 8.79
CA ASP A 55 4.61 -12.44 8.95
C ASP A 55 4.10 -13.28 10.14
N PRO A 56 3.48 -14.45 9.91
CA PRO A 56 2.96 -15.30 10.99
C PRO A 56 4.05 -15.99 11.80
N VAL A 57 5.26 -16.11 11.26
CA VAL A 57 6.40 -16.75 11.94
C VAL A 57 6.99 -15.80 12.98
N ASN A 58 7.31 -14.57 12.56
CA ASN A 58 7.89 -13.56 13.43
C ASN A 58 6.83 -12.69 14.14
N LYS A 59 5.53 -12.82 13.75
CA LYS A 59 4.40 -12.01 14.25
C LYS A 59 4.65 -10.52 14.06
N ILE A 60 4.98 -10.15 12.84
CA ILE A 60 5.21 -8.77 12.42
C ILE A 60 4.07 -8.33 11.51
N ALA A 61 3.52 -7.16 11.77
CA ALA A 61 2.48 -6.56 10.94
C ALA A 61 2.96 -5.26 10.31
N ALA A 62 2.47 -4.97 9.09
CA ALA A 62 2.68 -3.70 8.44
C ALA A 62 1.40 -3.22 7.73
N ALA A 63 1.16 -1.90 7.78
CA ALA A 63 0.10 -1.24 7.02
C ALA A 63 0.72 -0.16 6.14
N VAL A 64 0.39 -0.18 4.84
CA VAL A 64 1.02 0.64 3.80
C VAL A 64 -0.05 1.41 3.03
N HIS A 65 0.16 2.70 2.84
CA HIS A 65 -0.61 3.54 1.94
C HIS A 65 0.16 3.68 0.62
N SER A 66 -0.25 2.95 -0.41
CA SER A 66 0.38 2.94 -1.71
C SER A 66 -0.46 3.65 -2.77
N GLY A 67 -0.40 4.99 -2.78
CA GLY A 67 -0.86 5.78 -3.91
C GLY A 67 0.17 5.71 -5.06
N TRP A 68 -0.15 6.25 -6.25
CA TRP A 68 0.75 6.14 -7.41
C TRP A 68 2.18 6.64 -7.14
N ARG A 69 2.34 7.71 -6.31
CA ARG A 69 3.67 8.22 -5.94
C ARG A 69 4.45 7.23 -5.08
N GLY A 70 3.81 6.65 -4.07
CA GLY A 70 4.42 5.59 -3.24
C GLY A 70 4.74 4.35 -4.07
N THR A 71 3.83 3.96 -4.97
CA THR A 71 4.03 2.82 -5.87
C THR A 71 5.26 3.02 -6.77
N VAL A 72 5.41 4.16 -7.45
CA VAL A 72 6.60 4.41 -8.30
C VAL A 72 7.87 4.66 -7.49
N GLN A 73 7.78 4.90 -6.20
CA GLN A 73 8.90 4.92 -5.25
C GLN A 73 9.13 3.57 -4.57
N SER A 74 8.39 2.54 -4.98
CA SER A 74 8.54 1.15 -4.52
C SER A 74 8.24 0.93 -3.04
N ILE A 75 7.25 1.63 -2.47
CA ILE A 75 6.91 1.56 -1.04
C ILE A 75 6.58 0.14 -0.56
N ALA A 76 6.00 -0.71 -1.40
CA ALA A 76 5.70 -2.09 -1.04
C ALA A 76 7.00 -2.90 -0.83
N LEU A 77 7.97 -2.75 -1.74
CA LEU A 77 9.28 -3.38 -1.64
C LEU A 77 10.07 -2.86 -0.43
N GLU A 78 10.13 -1.53 -0.25
CA GLU A 78 10.77 -0.89 0.90
C GLU A 78 10.19 -1.39 2.23
N THR A 79 8.87 -1.59 2.31
CA THR A 79 8.24 -2.11 3.52
C THR A 79 8.68 -3.54 3.81
N VAL A 80 8.74 -4.41 2.79
CA VAL A 80 9.22 -5.79 2.95
C VAL A 80 10.70 -5.81 3.36
N ASP A 81 11.54 -4.94 2.77
CA ASP A 81 12.95 -4.83 3.15
C ASP A 81 13.12 -4.38 4.61
N VAL A 82 12.33 -3.40 5.08
CA VAL A 82 12.29 -3.02 6.50
C VAL A 82 11.88 -4.20 7.40
N MET A 83 10.88 -5.00 7.01
CA MET A 83 10.48 -6.20 7.75
C MET A 83 11.61 -7.23 7.81
N LYS A 84 12.37 -7.41 6.73
CA LYS A 84 13.56 -8.31 6.70
C LYS A 84 14.68 -7.80 7.61
N GLU A 85 15.08 -6.54 7.44
CA GLU A 85 16.26 -5.96 8.08
C GLU A 85 16.07 -5.77 9.59
N HIS A 86 14.88 -5.30 10.01
CA HIS A 86 14.63 -5.00 11.42
C HIS A 86 14.09 -6.18 12.23
N PHE A 87 13.40 -7.12 11.58
CA PHE A 87 12.71 -8.21 12.28
C PHE A 87 13.09 -9.61 11.80
N GLY A 88 13.99 -9.73 10.82
CA GLY A 88 14.43 -11.00 10.28
C GLY A 88 13.33 -11.77 9.53
N CYS A 89 12.28 -11.08 9.07
CA CYS A 89 11.21 -11.69 8.29
C CYS A 89 11.78 -12.34 7.01
N GLN A 90 11.26 -13.50 6.66
CA GLN A 90 11.56 -14.13 5.39
C GLN A 90 10.39 -13.81 4.42
N PRO A 91 10.62 -13.17 3.26
CA PRO A 91 9.54 -12.75 2.36
C PRO A 91 8.58 -13.87 1.98
N GLN A 92 9.08 -15.09 1.82
CA GLN A 92 8.25 -16.27 1.52
C GLN A 92 7.27 -16.65 2.64
N ASN A 93 7.38 -16.08 3.84
CA ASN A 93 6.45 -16.29 4.95
C ASN A 93 5.44 -15.16 5.08
N ILE A 94 5.68 -14.02 4.43
CA ILE A 94 4.81 -12.85 4.53
C ILE A 94 3.53 -13.09 3.73
N LEU A 95 2.40 -12.83 4.35
CA LEU A 95 1.08 -12.76 3.74
C LEU A 95 0.77 -11.31 3.42
N ALA A 96 0.19 -11.03 2.26
CA ALA A 96 -0.14 -9.70 1.80
C ALA A 96 -1.59 -9.61 1.33
N GLY A 97 -2.31 -8.57 1.77
CA GLY A 97 -3.62 -8.21 1.28
C GLY A 97 -3.58 -6.86 0.56
N ILE A 98 -3.98 -6.84 -0.72
CA ILE A 98 -4.20 -5.62 -1.50
C ILE A 98 -5.68 -5.25 -1.35
N GLY A 99 -5.94 -4.18 -0.60
CA GLY A 99 -7.30 -3.80 -0.21
C GLY A 99 -8.08 -3.02 -1.28
N PRO A 100 -9.35 -2.67 -0.98
CA PRO A 100 -10.18 -1.87 -1.86
C PRO A 100 -9.50 -0.56 -2.25
N SER A 101 -9.49 -0.24 -3.55
CA SER A 101 -8.85 0.94 -4.12
C SER A 101 -9.38 1.19 -5.53
N ILE A 102 -8.93 2.22 -6.21
CA ILE A 102 -9.41 2.49 -7.56
C ILE A 102 -8.95 1.39 -8.54
N GLY A 103 -9.89 0.84 -9.29
CA GLY A 103 -9.63 -0.18 -10.30
C GLY A 103 -9.00 0.40 -11.58
N PRO A 104 -8.32 -0.45 -12.38
CA PRO A 104 -7.60 0.00 -13.58
C PRO A 104 -8.53 0.68 -14.59
N GLU A 105 -9.76 0.24 -14.77
CA GLU A 105 -10.70 0.81 -15.75
C GLU A 105 -11.11 2.25 -15.40
N ASN A 106 -10.95 2.65 -14.15
CA ASN A 106 -11.38 3.96 -13.64
C ASN A 106 -10.19 4.89 -13.29
N TYR A 107 -8.95 4.41 -13.45
CA TYR A 107 -7.78 5.18 -13.04
C TYR A 107 -6.99 5.72 -14.24
N GLN A 108 -7.60 6.65 -14.99
CA GLN A 108 -6.89 7.37 -16.04
C GLN A 108 -5.87 8.34 -15.43
N VAL A 109 -4.63 8.28 -15.93
CA VAL A 109 -3.47 9.08 -15.49
C VAL A 109 -2.87 9.87 -16.65
N GLY A 110 -2.16 10.96 -16.32
CA GLY A 110 -1.49 11.81 -17.29
C GLY A 110 -0.06 11.34 -17.59
N THR A 111 0.57 12.03 -18.56
CA THR A 111 1.92 11.72 -19.07
C THR A 111 3.01 11.68 -18.00
N ASN A 112 2.89 12.51 -16.96
CA ASN A 112 3.84 12.53 -15.85
C ASN A 112 3.82 11.24 -15.02
N VAL A 113 2.64 10.66 -14.82
CA VAL A 113 2.49 9.38 -14.10
C VAL A 113 2.95 8.24 -15.00
N VAL A 114 2.56 8.25 -16.28
CA VAL A 114 3.01 7.26 -17.28
C VAL A 114 4.55 7.19 -17.29
N LYS A 115 5.20 8.35 -17.42
CA LYS A 115 6.66 8.42 -17.40
C LYS A 115 7.26 7.87 -16.09
N ALA A 116 6.68 8.23 -14.94
CA ALA A 116 7.17 7.75 -13.65
C ALA A 116 7.05 6.22 -13.49
N VAL A 117 6.01 5.60 -14.07
CA VAL A 117 5.87 4.14 -14.10
C VAL A 117 6.91 3.51 -15.03
N GLN A 118 7.10 4.08 -16.23
CA GLN A 118 8.09 3.59 -17.21
C GLN A 118 9.54 3.71 -16.73
N ASP A 119 9.83 4.74 -15.94
CA ASP A 119 11.17 4.94 -15.36
C ASP A 119 11.43 4.01 -14.15
N ASN A 120 10.40 3.30 -13.63
CA ASN A 120 10.54 2.38 -12.50
C ASN A 120 11.06 1.00 -12.96
N THR A 121 12.07 0.47 -12.25
CA THR A 121 12.72 -0.80 -12.61
C THR A 121 11.99 -2.05 -12.07
N TYR A 122 11.04 -1.86 -11.15
CA TYR A 122 10.32 -2.94 -10.47
C TYR A 122 8.87 -3.08 -10.93
N ILE A 123 8.48 -2.34 -11.96
CA ILE A 123 7.13 -2.40 -12.53
C ILE A 123 7.26 -2.66 -14.02
N HIS A 124 6.62 -3.74 -14.49
CA HIS A 124 6.55 -4.04 -15.93
C HIS A 124 5.39 -3.23 -16.52
N ASP A 125 5.70 -2.14 -17.21
CA ASP A 125 4.74 -1.14 -17.69
C ASP A 125 3.69 -1.71 -18.67
N ASP A 126 4.07 -2.67 -19.52
CA ASP A 126 3.16 -3.33 -20.47
C ASP A 126 1.96 -4.05 -19.80
N SER A 127 2.10 -4.43 -18.51
CA SER A 127 1.03 -5.12 -17.77
C SER A 127 0.23 -4.19 -16.86
N VAL A 128 0.74 -2.98 -16.56
CA VAL A 128 0.10 -2.03 -15.65
C VAL A 128 -0.42 -0.78 -16.34
N LEU A 129 0.05 -0.47 -17.57
CA LEU A 129 -0.36 0.70 -18.34
C LEU A 129 -1.11 0.30 -19.61
N GLN A 130 -2.38 0.63 -19.68
CA GLN A 130 -3.13 0.59 -20.93
C GLN A 130 -3.11 1.98 -21.56
N MET A 131 -2.22 2.17 -22.55
CA MET A 131 -2.03 3.46 -23.22
C MET A 131 -3.32 3.95 -23.89
N GLN A 132 -3.57 5.25 -23.74
CA GLN A 132 -4.70 5.97 -24.30
C GLN A 132 -4.23 7.11 -25.21
N ASN A 133 -5.15 7.80 -25.86
CA ASN A 133 -4.83 8.95 -26.69
C ASN A 133 -4.16 10.08 -25.88
N HIS A 134 -3.35 10.90 -26.58
CA HIS A 134 -2.67 12.06 -26.01
C HIS A 134 -1.71 11.74 -24.85
N GLY A 135 -1.09 10.56 -24.85
CA GLY A 135 -0.08 10.15 -23.87
C GLY A 135 -0.65 9.87 -22.47
N LYS A 136 -1.97 9.74 -22.34
CA LYS A 136 -2.63 9.24 -21.13
C LYS A 136 -2.60 7.71 -21.09
N ALA A 137 -2.85 7.13 -19.92
CA ALA A 137 -3.04 5.70 -19.76
C ALA A 137 -4.08 5.40 -18.68
N LEU A 138 -4.63 4.20 -18.71
CA LEU A 138 -5.24 3.59 -17.53
C LEU A 138 -4.14 2.87 -16.77
N LEU A 139 -4.06 3.08 -15.46
CA LEU A 139 -3.01 2.51 -14.60
C LEU A 139 -3.62 1.49 -13.64
N ASP A 140 -3.07 0.27 -13.67
CA ASP A 140 -3.38 -0.79 -12.71
C ASP A 140 -2.42 -0.72 -11.51
N LEU A 141 -2.87 -0.05 -10.42
CA LEU A 141 -2.13 -0.01 -9.17
C LEU A 141 -2.15 -1.35 -8.43
N TRP A 142 -3.16 -2.19 -8.64
CA TRP A 142 -3.23 -3.50 -8.01
C TRP A 142 -2.10 -4.39 -8.53
N GLU A 143 -1.97 -4.47 -9.84
CA GLU A 143 -0.91 -5.24 -10.48
C GLU A 143 0.48 -4.66 -10.20
N ALA A 144 0.64 -3.33 -10.23
CA ALA A 144 1.92 -2.69 -9.91
C ALA A 144 2.42 -3.04 -8.50
N ASN A 145 1.54 -3.01 -7.49
CA ASN A 145 1.90 -3.40 -6.13
C ASN A 145 2.14 -4.91 -6.01
N ARG A 146 1.34 -5.75 -6.71
CA ARG A 146 1.57 -7.21 -6.74
C ARG A 146 2.96 -7.54 -7.27
N GLN A 147 3.38 -6.91 -8.36
CA GLN A 147 4.73 -7.10 -8.92
C GLN A 147 5.82 -6.77 -7.92
N GLN A 148 5.72 -5.64 -7.22
CA GLN A 148 6.70 -5.26 -6.21
C GLN A 148 6.77 -6.28 -5.07
N LEU A 149 5.63 -6.80 -4.61
CA LEU A 149 5.59 -7.84 -3.58
C LEU A 149 6.25 -9.15 -4.06
N LEU A 150 6.03 -9.56 -5.31
CA LEU A 150 6.67 -10.72 -5.90
C LEU A 150 8.19 -10.53 -6.02
N ILE A 151 8.64 -9.36 -6.49
CA ILE A 151 10.06 -9.01 -6.59
C ILE A 151 10.72 -8.97 -5.21
N ALA A 152 10.00 -8.52 -4.19
CA ALA A 152 10.46 -8.56 -2.79
C ALA A 152 10.61 -10.00 -2.27
N GLY A 153 10.09 -11.01 -2.99
CA GLY A 153 10.23 -12.43 -2.68
C GLY A 153 9.04 -13.07 -1.99
N LEU A 154 7.88 -12.42 -1.95
CA LEU A 154 6.65 -13.05 -1.50
C LEU A 154 6.23 -14.15 -2.49
N LYS A 155 5.56 -15.18 -1.99
CA LYS A 155 4.94 -16.19 -2.85
C LYS A 155 3.64 -15.65 -3.44
N GLU A 156 3.32 -16.05 -4.66
CA GLU A 156 2.10 -15.61 -5.33
C GLU A 156 0.82 -16.01 -4.58
N ASP A 157 0.79 -17.21 -4.03
CA ASP A 157 -0.32 -17.74 -3.21
C ASP A 157 -0.44 -17.08 -1.82
N HIS A 158 0.51 -16.23 -1.45
CA HIS A 158 0.48 -15.41 -0.26
C HIS A 158 -0.02 -13.98 -0.52
N ILE A 159 -0.37 -13.63 -1.76
CA ILE A 159 -0.84 -12.30 -2.14
C ILE A 159 -2.31 -12.37 -2.53
N GLU A 160 -3.17 -11.84 -1.68
CA GLU A 160 -4.60 -11.72 -1.95
C GLU A 160 -4.96 -10.32 -2.41
N GLN A 161 -5.89 -10.23 -3.37
CA GLN A 161 -6.41 -8.96 -3.87
C GLN A 161 -7.93 -8.90 -3.65
N ALA A 162 -8.40 -7.85 -2.99
CA ALA A 162 -9.84 -7.64 -2.81
C ALA A 162 -10.57 -7.43 -4.14
N ARG A 163 -9.92 -6.84 -5.14
CA ARG A 163 -10.47 -6.50 -6.46
C ARG A 163 -11.78 -5.71 -6.37
N ILE A 164 -11.89 -4.84 -5.39
CA ILE A 164 -13.03 -3.94 -5.19
C ILE A 164 -12.60 -2.54 -5.61
N CYS A 165 -13.24 -2.04 -6.68
CA CYS A 165 -13.01 -0.68 -7.17
C CYS A 165 -13.77 0.34 -6.34
N THR A 166 -13.06 1.24 -5.66
CA THR A 166 -13.67 2.31 -4.83
C THR A 166 -14.47 3.31 -5.66
N TYR A 167 -14.08 3.54 -6.92
CA TYR A 167 -14.81 4.42 -7.84
C TYR A 167 -16.19 3.86 -8.19
N GLU A 168 -16.29 2.56 -8.43
CA GLU A 168 -17.55 1.87 -8.74
C GLU A 168 -18.38 1.66 -7.47
N SER A 169 -17.72 1.27 -6.38
CA SER A 169 -18.35 1.00 -5.09
C SER A 169 -18.38 2.25 -4.17
N HIS A 170 -18.54 3.44 -4.76
CA HIS A 170 -18.47 4.72 -4.03
C HIS A 170 -19.60 4.96 -3.02
N GLU A 171 -20.62 4.14 -3.04
CA GLU A 171 -21.67 4.12 -2.00
C GLU A 171 -21.18 3.41 -0.72
N THR A 172 -20.20 2.52 -0.83
CA THR A 172 -19.62 1.77 0.29
C THR A 172 -18.26 2.32 0.72
N PHE A 173 -17.44 2.75 -0.26
CA PHE A 173 -16.10 3.27 -0.05
C PHE A 173 -15.98 4.72 -0.51
N PHE A 174 -15.19 5.51 0.17
CA PHE A 174 -14.84 6.85 -0.33
C PHE A 174 -13.95 6.75 -1.56
N SER A 175 -14.25 7.52 -2.59
CA SER A 175 -13.45 7.67 -3.79
C SER A 175 -13.22 9.16 -4.10
N ALA A 176 -11.97 9.60 -4.02
CA ALA A 176 -11.61 10.98 -4.34
C ALA A 176 -11.80 11.29 -5.84
N ARG A 177 -11.58 10.28 -6.69
CA ARG A 177 -11.79 10.39 -8.15
C ARG A 177 -13.27 10.57 -8.50
N LYS A 178 -14.17 9.88 -7.80
CA LYS A 178 -15.62 9.92 -8.05
C LYS A 178 -16.28 11.12 -7.40
N LEU A 179 -15.95 11.36 -6.13
CA LEU A 179 -16.65 12.33 -5.28
C LEU A 179 -15.99 13.72 -5.28
N GLY A 180 -14.75 13.82 -5.78
CA GLY A 180 -13.96 15.06 -5.72
C GLY A 180 -13.40 15.35 -4.32
N ASN A 181 -12.75 16.50 -4.18
CA ASN A 181 -12.26 16.98 -2.88
C ASN A 181 -13.11 18.16 -2.39
N PRO A 182 -13.51 18.19 -1.09
CA PRO A 182 -13.15 17.21 -0.06
C PRO A 182 -14.08 15.99 -0.10
N CYS A 183 -13.51 14.78 0.03
CA CYS A 183 -14.26 13.56 0.34
C CYS A 183 -13.70 12.92 1.61
N GLY A 184 -14.47 12.02 2.23
CA GLY A 184 -14.03 11.23 3.38
C GLY A 184 -12.89 10.27 3.01
N ARG A 185 -12.45 9.52 4.02
CA ARG A 185 -11.49 8.43 3.90
C ARG A 185 -12.01 7.24 4.69
N PHE A 186 -11.68 6.03 4.24
CA PHE A 186 -11.86 4.83 5.05
C PHE A 186 -10.50 4.32 5.54
N ALA A 187 -10.53 3.54 6.61
CA ALA A 187 -9.31 2.96 7.19
C ALA A 187 -9.17 1.50 6.77
N ALA A 188 -7.93 1.11 6.50
CA ALA A 188 -7.51 -0.29 6.43
C ALA A 188 -6.44 -0.51 7.49
N GLY A 189 -6.50 -1.63 8.23
CA GLY A 189 -5.56 -1.86 9.32
C GLY A 189 -5.34 -3.33 9.64
N VAL A 190 -4.19 -3.60 10.27
CA VAL A 190 -3.74 -4.91 10.71
C VAL A 190 -3.19 -4.83 12.13
N MET A 191 -3.39 -5.88 12.92
CA MET A 191 -2.96 -5.94 14.32
C MET A 191 -2.40 -7.32 14.67
N VAL A 192 -1.30 -7.35 15.38
CA VAL A 192 -0.82 -8.56 16.04
C VAL A 192 -1.63 -8.76 17.31
N LEU A 193 -2.23 -9.94 17.51
CA LEU A 193 -2.97 -10.26 18.72
C LEU A 193 -2.06 -10.88 19.78
N SER A 194 -2.30 -10.53 21.05
CA SER A 194 -1.74 -11.27 22.19
C SER A 194 -2.30 -12.70 22.21
N LYS A 195 -1.47 -13.65 22.62
CA LYS A 195 -1.95 -15.01 22.89
C LYS A 195 -2.69 -15.07 24.20
#